data_ddeabe0380380ada5b63dfd1aa5fb37a
#
_entry.id   ddeabe0380380ada5b63dfd1aa5fb37a
#
_cell.length_a   1.000
_cell.length_b   1.000
_cell.length_c   1.000
_cell.angle_alpha   90.00
_cell.angle_beta   90.00
_cell.angle_gamma   90.00
#
_symmetry.space_group_name_H-M   'P 1'
#
loop_
_entity.id
_entity.type
_entity.pdbx_description
1 polymer ?
#
loop_
_entity_poly.entity_id
_entity_poly.type
_entity_poly.pdbx_seq_one_letter_code
_entity_poly.pdbx_strand_id
1 'polypeptide(L)'
;GCAQFFKGENDLSNLISLENGTIYISATETALHCYLFQAMEEFNSLYPNVRFKILNNSTTESVNAVKEGKVDLAFVSANLQVAKPLRMKILRKYHDILISGNRFGELKDDGKEVSLKELVSYPWISLTAETITRRFLNEYFEKNSLTFTPDMELATTDMILPAVRHNLGLGFIPAEFADAELKSGQVFEIKVKEKLPERNIILIYDMEYPQSIAAKEFQKFLKEKEM
;
A
#
# COMPACT_ATOMS: atom_id res chain seq x y z
N GLY A 1 48.73 -11.45 5.36
CA GLY A 1 48.51 -10.67 4.14
C GLY A 1 47.33 -11.17 3.29
N CYS A 2 47.20 -12.48 3.05
CA CYS A 2 46.12 -13.00 2.16
C CYS A 2 44.70 -12.77 2.68
N ALA A 3 44.44 -12.96 3.97
CA ALA A 3 43.09 -12.76 4.54
C ALA A 3 42.56 -11.31 4.43
N GLN A 4 43.44 -10.31 4.53
CA GLN A 4 43.10 -8.90 4.34
C GLN A 4 42.85 -8.55 2.87
N PHE A 5 43.58 -9.22 1.95
CA PHE A 5 43.40 -9.02 0.52
C PHE A 5 42.04 -9.60 0.05
N PHE A 6 41.70 -10.82 0.47
CA PHE A 6 40.38 -11.42 0.20
C PHE A 6 39.21 -10.65 0.80
N LYS A 7 39.41 -10.07 1.98
CA LYS A 7 38.38 -9.19 2.59
C LYS A 7 38.19 -7.91 1.78
N GLY A 8 39.29 -7.29 1.31
CA GLY A 8 39.22 -6.08 0.49
C GLY A 8 38.58 -6.33 -0.89
N GLU A 9 38.86 -7.49 -1.54
CA GLU A 9 38.18 -7.85 -2.79
C GLU A 9 36.70 -8.13 -2.60
N ASN A 10 36.30 -8.81 -1.52
CA ASN A 10 34.89 -9.02 -1.20
C ASN A 10 34.17 -7.71 -0.88
N ASP A 11 34.78 -6.80 -0.13
CA ASP A 11 34.22 -5.51 0.19
C ASP A 11 34.06 -4.64 -1.06
N LEU A 12 35.02 -4.66 -1.97
CA LEU A 12 34.96 -3.96 -3.26
C LEU A 12 33.89 -4.56 -4.19
N SER A 13 33.83 -5.89 -4.28
CA SER A 13 32.79 -6.59 -5.05
C SER A 13 31.38 -6.30 -4.50
N ASN A 14 31.22 -6.25 -3.18
CA ASN A 14 29.98 -5.92 -2.52
C ASN A 14 29.58 -4.46 -2.78
N LEU A 15 30.52 -3.51 -2.73
CA LEU A 15 30.30 -2.11 -3.08
C LEU A 15 29.86 -1.94 -4.54
N ILE A 16 30.53 -2.59 -5.48
CA ILE A 16 30.19 -2.53 -6.91
C ILE A 16 28.80 -3.15 -7.16
N SER A 17 28.47 -4.26 -6.51
CA SER A 17 27.15 -4.91 -6.61
C SER A 17 26.04 -4.08 -5.98
N LEU A 18 26.32 -3.35 -4.91
CA LEU A 18 25.40 -2.42 -4.29
C LEU A 18 25.15 -1.19 -5.17
N GLU A 19 26.22 -0.61 -5.72
CA GLU A 19 26.11 0.59 -6.56
C GLU A 19 25.40 0.35 -7.89
N ASN A 20 25.43 -0.87 -8.43
CA ASN A 20 24.86 -1.21 -9.75
C ASN A 20 23.80 -2.31 -9.69
N GLY A 21 23.33 -2.66 -8.50
CA GLY A 21 22.35 -3.73 -8.31
C GLY A 21 20.96 -3.38 -8.78
N THR A 22 20.14 -4.41 -8.94
CA THR A 22 18.70 -4.29 -9.22
C THR A 22 17.91 -4.91 -8.08
N ILE A 23 16.90 -4.22 -7.60
CA ILE A 23 15.95 -4.69 -6.58
C ILE A 23 14.63 -4.98 -7.26
N TYR A 24 14.16 -6.22 -7.16
CA TYR A 24 12.87 -6.67 -7.68
C TYR A 24 11.83 -6.59 -6.57
N ILE A 25 10.77 -5.84 -6.80
CA ILE A 25 9.73 -5.57 -5.82
C ILE A 25 8.37 -5.91 -6.42
N SER A 26 7.50 -6.53 -5.63
CA SER A 26 6.07 -6.59 -5.88
C SER A 26 5.34 -5.72 -4.86
N ALA A 27 4.42 -4.88 -5.31
CA ALA A 27 3.73 -3.96 -4.41
C ALA A 27 2.30 -3.65 -4.84
N THR A 28 1.44 -3.43 -3.83
CA THR A 28 0.11 -2.85 -4.05
C THR A 28 0.20 -1.35 -4.28
N GLU A 29 -0.78 -0.74 -4.96
CA GLU A 29 -0.82 0.72 -5.20
C GLU A 29 -0.75 1.51 -3.90
N THR A 30 -1.49 1.08 -2.89
CA THR A 30 -1.50 1.74 -1.58
C THR A 30 -0.12 1.73 -0.94
N ALA A 31 0.58 0.59 -0.96
CA ALA A 31 1.92 0.49 -0.41
C ALA A 31 2.93 1.36 -1.19
N LEU A 32 2.78 1.43 -2.53
CA LEU A 32 3.61 2.30 -3.37
C LEU A 32 3.43 3.78 -3.01
N HIS A 33 2.19 4.26 -3.03
CA HIS A 33 1.89 5.69 -2.84
C HIS A 33 2.04 6.16 -1.40
N CYS A 34 1.63 5.36 -0.42
CA CYS A 34 1.64 5.77 0.98
C CYS A 34 3.00 5.58 1.67
N TYR A 35 3.93 4.83 1.07
CA TYR A 35 5.20 4.54 1.73
C TYR A 35 6.40 4.37 0.78
N LEU A 36 6.28 3.48 -0.21
CA LEU A 36 7.44 2.97 -0.93
C LEU A 36 8.13 4.01 -1.80
N PHE A 37 7.39 4.85 -2.50
CA PHE A 37 7.98 5.89 -3.37
C PHE A 37 8.85 6.85 -2.58
N GLN A 38 8.43 7.28 -1.40
CA GLN A 38 9.25 8.14 -0.54
C GLN A 38 10.51 7.41 -0.05
N ALA A 39 10.37 6.15 0.38
CA ALA A 39 11.52 5.35 0.82
C ALA A 39 12.53 5.11 -0.32
N MET A 40 12.04 4.89 -1.54
CA MET A 40 12.88 4.73 -2.73
C MET A 40 13.60 6.02 -3.11
N GLU A 41 12.95 7.17 -3.04
CA GLU A 41 13.56 8.49 -3.28
C GLU A 41 14.73 8.72 -2.33
N GLU A 42 14.53 8.48 -1.04
CA GLU A 42 15.57 8.63 -0.03
C GLU A 42 16.73 7.63 -0.23
N PHE A 43 16.41 6.37 -0.51
CA PHE A 43 17.42 5.36 -0.80
C PHE A 43 18.19 5.65 -2.09
N ASN A 44 17.52 6.10 -3.13
CA ASN A 44 18.13 6.48 -4.40
C ASN A 44 19.10 7.66 -4.27
N SER A 45 18.87 8.55 -3.31
CA SER A 45 19.82 9.64 -3.02
C SER A 45 21.15 9.14 -2.45
N LEU A 46 21.14 7.99 -1.76
CA LEU A 46 22.32 7.34 -1.22
C LEU A 46 23.00 6.40 -2.24
N TYR A 47 22.20 5.73 -3.05
CA TYR A 47 22.62 4.73 -4.03
C TYR A 47 22.00 5.01 -5.41
N PRO A 48 22.46 6.07 -6.12
CA PRO A 48 21.78 6.57 -7.33
C PRO A 48 21.81 5.62 -8.53
N ASN A 49 22.70 4.63 -8.52
CA ASN A 49 22.83 3.66 -9.61
C ASN A 49 22.05 2.36 -9.35
N VAL A 50 21.48 2.18 -8.17
CA VAL A 50 20.60 1.04 -7.89
C VAL A 50 19.31 1.19 -8.69
N ARG A 51 18.91 0.10 -9.35
CA ARG A 51 17.71 0.03 -10.16
C ARG A 51 16.59 -0.66 -9.38
N PHE A 52 15.37 -0.18 -9.57
CA PHE A 52 14.17 -0.81 -9.07
C PHE A 52 13.35 -1.37 -10.23
N LYS A 53 12.91 -2.62 -10.09
CA LYS A 53 11.90 -3.22 -10.97
C LYS A 53 10.68 -3.58 -10.14
N ILE A 54 9.57 -2.93 -10.43
CA ILE A 54 8.35 -3.01 -9.63
C ILE A 54 7.25 -3.68 -10.43
N LEU A 55 6.67 -4.72 -9.84
CA LEU A 55 5.43 -5.34 -10.29
C LEU A 55 4.30 -4.78 -9.41
N ASN A 56 3.32 -4.17 -10.06
CA ASN A 56 2.10 -3.77 -9.37
C ASN A 56 1.12 -4.95 -9.36
N ASN A 57 0.89 -5.50 -8.19
CA ASN A 57 0.11 -6.71 -7.99
C ASN A 57 -0.83 -6.57 -6.79
N SER A 58 -1.83 -7.43 -6.72
CA SER A 58 -2.64 -7.62 -5.52
C SER A 58 -1.78 -8.15 -4.35
N THR A 59 -2.30 -8.07 -3.13
CA THR A 59 -1.63 -8.62 -1.95
C THR A 59 -1.31 -10.11 -2.11
N THR A 60 -2.26 -10.90 -2.59
CA THR A 60 -2.08 -12.36 -2.80
C THR A 60 -1.01 -12.65 -3.84
N GLU A 61 -1.02 -11.95 -4.97
CA GLU A 61 0.00 -12.11 -6.02
C GLU A 61 1.38 -11.68 -5.54
N SER A 62 1.46 -10.61 -4.74
CA SER A 62 2.72 -10.13 -4.17
C SER A 62 3.33 -11.14 -3.20
N VAL A 63 2.52 -11.74 -2.33
CA VAL A 63 2.99 -12.82 -1.44
C VAL A 63 3.48 -14.02 -2.23
N ASN A 64 2.76 -14.42 -3.27
CA ASN A 64 3.17 -15.54 -4.13
C ASN A 64 4.45 -15.22 -4.90
N ALA A 65 4.65 -14.00 -5.39
CA ALA A 65 5.86 -13.58 -6.09
C ALA A 65 7.12 -13.72 -5.20
N VAL A 66 7.01 -13.44 -3.90
CA VAL A 66 8.11 -13.70 -2.96
C VAL A 66 8.34 -15.19 -2.77
N LYS A 67 7.27 -15.97 -2.54
CA LYS A 67 7.36 -17.44 -2.37
C LYS A 67 8.05 -18.13 -3.55
N GLU A 68 7.76 -17.65 -4.76
CA GLU A 68 8.29 -18.20 -6.00
C GLU A 68 9.68 -17.65 -6.37
N GLY A 69 10.23 -16.75 -5.55
CA GLY A 69 11.52 -16.11 -5.80
C GLY A 69 11.54 -15.18 -7.03
N LYS A 70 10.38 -14.73 -7.49
CA LYS A 70 10.26 -13.80 -8.62
C LYS A 70 10.67 -12.38 -8.25
N VAL A 71 10.54 -12.03 -6.97
CA VAL A 71 10.94 -10.73 -6.41
C VAL A 71 11.71 -10.92 -5.12
N ASP A 72 12.53 -9.93 -4.78
CA ASP A 72 13.28 -9.90 -3.52
C ASP A 72 12.38 -9.55 -2.32
N LEU A 73 11.50 -8.60 -2.53
CA LEU A 73 10.66 -7.98 -1.49
C LEU A 73 9.24 -7.77 -2.00
N ALA A 74 8.26 -7.90 -1.10
CA ALA A 74 6.91 -7.45 -1.37
C ALA A 74 6.47 -6.39 -0.35
N PHE A 75 5.71 -5.40 -0.83
CA PHE A 75 5.10 -4.35 -0.02
C PHE A 75 3.60 -4.37 -0.24
N VAL A 76 2.86 -4.67 0.79
CA VAL A 76 1.40 -4.85 0.70
C VAL A 76 0.66 -4.03 1.73
N SER A 77 -0.58 -3.69 1.41
CA SER A 77 -1.50 -2.97 2.28
C SER A 77 -2.57 -3.93 2.80
N ALA A 78 -2.32 -4.53 3.95
CA ALA A 78 -3.23 -5.52 4.52
C ALA A 78 -2.97 -5.75 6.02
N ASN A 79 -3.95 -6.31 6.69
CA ASN A 79 -3.80 -6.90 8.02
C ASN A 79 -3.73 -8.43 7.83
N LEU A 80 -2.55 -8.97 7.61
CA LEU A 80 -2.33 -10.40 7.36
C LEU A 80 -1.18 -10.94 8.19
N GLN A 81 -1.12 -12.26 8.27
CA GLN A 81 -0.01 -13.02 8.82
C GLN A 81 0.58 -13.92 7.72
N VAL A 82 1.86 -14.14 7.76
CA VAL A 82 2.55 -15.04 6.85
C VAL A 82 3.16 -16.22 7.61
N ALA A 83 3.21 -17.39 6.95
CA ALA A 83 3.86 -18.58 7.50
C ALA A 83 5.34 -18.64 7.05
N LYS A 84 6.18 -19.31 7.85
CA LYS A 84 7.57 -19.61 7.46
C LYS A 84 7.61 -20.33 6.10
N PRO A 85 8.60 -20.10 5.25
CA PRO A 85 9.83 -19.33 5.51
C PRO A 85 9.66 -17.82 5.37
N LEU A 86 8.46 -17.33 5.01
CA LEU A 86 8.21 -15.91 4.88
C LEU A 86 8.28 -15.19 6.23
N ARG A 87 8.75 -13.97 6.18
CA ARG A 87 8.73 -13.01 7.29
C ARG A 87 7.99 -11.76 6.88
N MET A 88 7.41 -11.11 7.86
CA MET A 88 6.75 -9.84 7.66
C MET A 88 7.21 -8.81 8.70
N LYS A 89 7.18 -7.55 8.29
CA LYS A 89 7.40 -6.41 9.17
C LYS A 89 6.37 -5.33 8.85
N ILE A 90 5.68 -4.82 9.87
CA ILE A 90 4.81 -3.65 9.73
C ILE A 90 5.71 -2.43 9.61
N LEU A 91 5.55 -1.68 8.51
CA LEU A 91 6.34 -0.48 8.23
C LEU A 91 5.60 0.79 8.65
N ARG A 92 4.29 0.86 8.40
CA ARG A 92 3.49 2.04 8.66
C ARG A 92 2.03 1.65 8.82
N LYS A 93 1.31 2.40 9.65
CA LYS A 93 -0.14 2.40 9.68
C LYS A 93 -0.69 3.49 8.77
N TYR A 94 -1.82 3.24 8.17
CA TYR A 94 -2.58 4.22 7.40
C TYR A 94 -4.08 4.05 7.66
N HIS A 95 -4.85 5.05 7.29
CA HIS A 95 -6.30 5.00 7.41
C HIS A 95 -6.96 5.36 6.08
N ASP A 96 -8.07 4.71 5.82
CA ASP A 96 -8.94 5.08 4.73
C ASP A 96 -9.94 6.15 5.18
N ILE A 97 -10.29 7.03 4.26
CA ILE A 97 -11.34 8.02 4.41
C ILE A 97 -12.45 7.76 3.40
N LEU A 98 -13.67 8.15 3.74
CA LEU A 98 -14.79 8.14 2.82
C LEU A 98 -14.82 9.46 2.06
N ILE A 99 -14.81 9.39 0.74
CA ILE A 99 -14.87 10.58 -0.12
C ILE A 99 -16.09 10.57 -1.03
N SER A 100 -16.51 11.77 -1.39
CA SER A 100 -17.61 12.03 -2.31
C SER A 100 -17.27 13.16 -3.27
N GLY A 101 -17.85 13.09 -4.46
CA GLY A 101 -17.89 14.21 -5.41
C GLY A 101 -19.03 15.19 -5.09
N ASN A 102 -18.99 16.36 -5.74
CA ASN A 102 -19.89 17.48 -5.45
C ASN A 102 -21.38 17.21 -5.79
N ARG A 103 -21.69 16.16 -6.57
CA ARG A 103 -23.09 15.74 -6.83
C ARG A 103 -23.86 15.40 -5.55
N PHE A 104 -23.16 14.87 -4.55
CA PHE A 104 -23.76 14.48 -3.27
C PHE A 104 -23.45 15.52 -2.18
N GLY A 105 -23.51 16.79 -2.57
CA GLY A 105 -23.14 17.93 -1.72
C GLY A 105 -23.95 18.06 -0.43
N GLU A 106 -25.13 17.43 -0.35
CA GLU A 106 -25.92 17.32 0.86
C GLU A 106 -25.23 16.53 1.98
N LEU A 107 -24.26 15.67 1.62
CA LEU A 107 -23.42 14.94 2.57
C LEU A 107 -22.20 15.75 3.04
N LYS A 108 -21.96 16.91 2.40
CA LYS A 108 -20.92 17.83 2.79
C LYS A 108 -21.37 18.56 4.04
N ASP A 109 -20.83 18.16 5.15
CA ASP A 109 -21.25 18.70 6.42
C ASP A 109 -20.20 19.62 7.07
N ASP A 110 -20.73 20.64 7.73
CA ASP A 110 -20.00 21.63 8.54
C ASP A 110 -19.57 21.04 9.92
N GLY A 111 -19.15 19.76 9.93
CA GLY A 111 -18.62 19.07 11.10
C GLY A 111 -19.51 18.01 11.75
N LYS A 112 -20.63 17.62 11.13
CA LYS A 112 -21.46 16.51 11.61
C LYS A 112 -21.02 15.19 11.03
N GLU A 113 -21.04 14.16 11.84
CA GLU A 113 -20.79 12.78 11.42
C GLU A 113 -22.08 12.16 10.88
N VAL A 114 -21.98 11.49 9.75
CA VAL A 114 -23.08 10.76 9.11
C VAL A 114 -23.02 9.29 9.53
N SER A 115 -24.16 8.68 9.84
CA SER A 115 -24.19 7.23 10.10
C SER A 115 -24.00 6.43 8.82
N LEU A 116 -23.24 5.34 8.90
CA LEU A 116 -23.06 4.42 7.79
C LEU A 116 -24.40 3.90 7.24
N LYS A 117 -25.39 3.72 8.11
CA LYS A 117 -26.75 3.31 7.74
C LYS A 117 -27.44 4.32 6.81
N GLU A 118 -27.21 5.60 7.01
CA GLU A 118 -27.78 6.66 6.15
C GLU A 118 -27.15 6.67 4.76
N LEU A 119 -25.92 6.15 4.63
CA LEU A 119 -25.17 6.12 3.39
C LEU A 119 -25.49 4.89 2.51
N VAL A 120 -26.19 3.89 3.02
CA VAL A 120 -26.49 2.63 2.28
C VAL A 120 -27.28 2.89 1.00
N SER A 121 -28.09 3.93 0.96
CA SER A 121 -28.92 4.30 -0.21
C SER A 121 -28.16 5.03 -1.33
N TYR A 122 -26.92 5.44 -1.07
CA TYR A 122 -26.08 6.08 -2.07
C TYR A 122 -25.38 5.05 -2.95
N PRO A 123 -24.99 5.41 -4.18
CA PRO A 123 -24.17 4.53 -4.99
C PRO A 123 -22.76 4.39 -4.40
N TRP A 124 -22.23 3.18 -4.39
CA TRP A 124 -20.91 2.85 -3.84
C TRP A 124 -19.95 2.39 -4.92
N ILE A 125 -18.70 2.82 -4.78
CA ILE A 125 -17.57 2.39 -5.60
C ILE A 125 -16.60 1.62 -4.71
N SER A 126 -16.18 0.44 -5.15
CA SER A 126 -15.20 -0.37 -4.41
C SER A 126 -14.34 -1.21 -5.36
N LEU A 127 -13.43 -1.97 -4.79
CA LEU A 127 -12.67 -2.96 -5.54
C LEU A 127 -13.49 -4.25 -5.73
N THR A 128 -13.03 -5.08 -6.65
CA THR A 128 -13.62 -6.38 -6.94
C THR A 128 -13.61 -7.32 -5.72
N ALA A 129 -14.54 -8.26 -5.67
CA ALA A 129 -14.87 -9.06 -4.48
C ALA A 129 -13.71 -9.90 -3.92
N GLU A 130 -12.78 -10.33 -4.78
CA GLU A 130 -11.65 -11.17 -4.43
C GLU A 130 -10.50 -10.40 -3.73
N THR A 131 -10.53 -9.07 -3.74
CA THR A 131 -9.47 -8.25 -3.13
C THR A 131 -9.54 -8.25 -1.61
N ILE A 132 -8.40 -8.16 -0.95
CA ILE A 132 -8.31 -8.05 0.51
C ILE A 132 -8.98 -6.76 0.99
N THR A 133 -8.83 -5.65 0.27
CA THR A 133 -9.49 -4.38 0.59
C THR A 133 -11.02 -4.51 0.56
N ARG A 134 -11.59 -5.20 -0.44
CA ARG A 134 -13.03 -5.41 -0.49
C ARG A 134 -13.52 -6.28 0.67
N ARG A 135 -12.80 -7.35 1.02
CA ARG A 135 -13.13 -8.19 2.18
C ARG A 135 -13.10 -7.38 3.48
N PHE A 136 -12.08 -6.54 3.65
CA PHE A 136 -11.99 -5.62 4.80
C PHE A 136 -13.21 -4.70 4.91
N LEU A 137 -13.67 -4.13 3.80
CA LEU A 137 -14.88 -3.29 3.78
C LEU A 137 -16.16 -4.09 4.05
N ASN A 138 -16.28 -5.29 3.48
CA ASN A 138 -17.41 -6.18 3.79
C ASN A 138 -17.49 -6.46 5.29
N GLU A 139 -16.37 -6.82 5.93
CA GLU A 139 -16.32 -7.05 7.39
C GLU A 139 -16.68 -5.80 8.20
N TYR A 140 -16.24 -4.62 7.76
CA TYR A 140 -16.59 -3.37 8.42
C TYR A 140 -18.10 -3.10 8.38
N PHE A 141 -18.75 -3.30 7.23
CA PHE A 141 -20.20 -3.15 7.12
C PHE A 141 -20.94 -4.21 7.94
N GLU A 142 -20.51 -5.46 7.88
CA GLU A 142 -21.10 -6.58 8.65
C GLU A 142 -21.03 -6.33 10.17
N LYS A 143 -19.91 -5.84 10.69
CA LYS A 143 -19.76 -5.45 12.10
C LYS A 143 -20.73 -4.35 12.54
N ASN A 144 -21.20 -3.54 11.60
CA ASN A 144 -22.21 -2.52 11.80
C ASN A 144 -23.62 -2.98 11.39
N SER A 145 -23.84 -4.29 11.25
CA SER A 145 -25.12 -4.91 10.88
C SER A 145 -25.65 -4.46 9.51
N LEU A 146 -24.75 -4.17 8.58
CA LEU A 146 -25.06 -3.73 7.23
C LEU A 146 -24.42 -4.67 6.20
N THR A 147 -24.96 -4.69 5.00
CA THR A 147 -24.36 -5.39 3.85
C THR A 147 -23.75 -4.38 2.89
N PHE A 148 -22.52 -4.61 2.48
CA PHE A 148 -21.83 -3.77 1.51
C PHE A 148 -22.05 -4.28 0.09
N THR A 149 -22.77 -3.52 -0.71
CA THR A 149 -23.06 -3.87 -2.11
C THR A 149 -22.66 -2.69 -3.00
N PRO A 150 -21.44 -2.67 -3.57
CA PRO A 150 -21.03 -1.61 -4.50
C PRO A 150 -21.82 -1.67 -5.80
N ASP A 151 -22.11 -0.49 -6.36
CA ASP A 151 -22.71 -0.31 -7.68
C ASP A 151 -21.66 -0.32 -8.79
N MET A 152 -20.42 0.01 -8.43
CA MET A 152 -19.27 0.00 -9.34
C MET A 152 -18.12 -0.76 -8.69
N GLU A 153 -17.56 -1.71 -9.42
CA GLU A 153 -16.39 -2.48 -9.02
C GLU A 153 -15.19 -2.16 -9.93
N LEU A 154 -14.06 -1.81 -9.33
CA LEU A 154 -12.83 -1.43 -10.01
C LEU A 154 -11.69 -2.38 -9.65
N ALA A 155 -10.71 -2.51 -10.54
CA ALA A 155 -9.60 -3.43 -10.35
C ALA A 155 -8.57 -2.94 -9.33
N THR A 156 -8.31 -1.63 -9.26
CA THR A 156 -7.22 -1.04 -8.50
C THR A 156 -7.66 0.21 -7.71
N THR A 157 -7.00 0.47 -6.57
CA THR A 157 -7.36 1.53 -5.64
C THR A 157 -7.25 2.93 -6.25
N ASP A 158 -6.28 3.15 -7.12
CA ASP A 158 -6.06 4.43 -7.80
C ASP A 158 -7.18 4.82 -8.78
N MET A 159 -8.02 3.88 -9.18
CA MET A 159 -9.20 4.14 -10.02
C MET A 159 -10.40 4.70 -9.22
N ILE A 160 -10.42 4.55 -7.91
CA ILE A 160 -11.56 4.97 -7.07
C ILE A 160 -11.69 6.49 -7.04
N LEU A 161 -10.61 7.21 -6.79
CA LEU A 161 -10.63 8.68 -6.71
C LEU A 161 -11.12 9.35 -8.01
N PRO A 162 -10.65 8.99 -9.22
CA PRO A 162 -11.23 9.51 -10.46
C PRO A 162 -12.72 9.22 -10.60
N ALA A 163 -13.18 8.02 -10.25
CA ALA A 163 -14.59 7.66 -10.33
C ALA A 163 -15.46 8.49 -9.37
N VAL A 164 -14.99 8.72 -8.13
CA VAL A 164 -15.65 9.59 -7.16
C VAL A 164 -15.70 11.04 -7.66
N ARG A 165 -14.59 11.55 -8.18
CA ARG A 165 -14.51 12.90 -8.76
C ARG A 165 -15.49 13.10 -9.92
N HIS A 166 -15.77 12.06 -10.69
CA HIS A 166 -16.78 12.04 -11.74
C HIS A 166 -18.22 11.80 -11.20
N ASN A 167 -18.41 11.85 -9.88
CA ASN A 167 -19.72 11.74 -9.23
C ASN A 167 -20.44 10.39 -9.46
N LEU A 168 -19.68 9.31 -9.60
CA LEU A 168 -20.23 7.98 -9.85
C LEU A 168 -20.63 7.24 -8.57
N GLY A 169 -20.21 7.72 -7.41
CA GLY A 169 -20.57 7.18 -6.11
C GLY A 169 -19.64 7.61 -4.99
N LEU A 170 -19.86 7.03 -3.81
CA LEU A 170 -19.02 7.18 -2.64
C LEU A 170 -17.93 6.11 -2.64
N GLY A 171 -16.73 6.42 -2.15
CA GLY A 171 -15.65 5.46 -2.10
C GLY A 171 -14.72 5.65 -0.91
N PHE A 172 -14.22 4.55 -0.35
CA PHE A 172 -13.15 4.56 0.63
C PHE A 172 -11.80 4.50 -0.09
N ILE A 173 -10.89 5.38 0.29
CA ILE A 173 -9.51 5.40 -0.21
C ILE A 173 -8.54 5.77 0.91
N PRO A 174 -7.25 5.39 0.82
CA PRO A 174 -6.24 5.93 1.71
C PRO A 174 -6.24 7.45 1.68
N ALA A 175 -6.18 8.09 2.85
CA ALA A 175 -6.27 9.55 2.96
C ALA A 175 -5.26 10.28 2.07
N GLU A 176 -4.05 9.75 1.97
CA GLU A 176 -2.96 10.32 1.17
C GLU A 176 -3.28 10.42 -0.33
N PHE A 177 -4.19 9.59 -0.85
CA PHE A 177 -4.57 9.63 -2.27
C PHE A 177 -5.44 10.85 -2.62
N ALA A 178 -6.14 11.42 -1.63
CA ALA A 178 -7.13 12.47 -1.85
C ALA A 178 -6.63 13.89 -1.53
N ASP A 179 -5.41 14.07 -1.06
CA ASP A 179 -4.90 15.34 -0.55
C ASP A 179 -5.07 16.51 -1.51
N ALA A 180 -4.74 16.33 -2.78
CA ALA A 180 -4.85 17.39 -3.79
C ALA A 180 -6.30 17.74 -4.11
N GLU A 181 -7.15 16.73 -4.27
CA GLU A 181 -8.56 16.89 -4.63
C GLU A 181 -9.40 17.42 -3.46
N LEU A 182 -9.05 17.07 -2.23
CA LEU A 182 -9.64 17.65 -1.03
C LEU A 182 -9.29 19.14 -0.92
N LYS A 183 -8.04 19.51 -1.11
CA LYS A 183 -7.58 20.90 -1.07
C LYS A 183 -8.19 21.76 -2.18
N SER A 184 -8.37 21.19 -3.37
CA SER A 184 -8.98 21.89 -4.51
C SER A 184 -10.52 21.92 -4.46
N GLY A 185 -11.15 21.16 -3.55
CA GLY A 185 -12.59 21.03 -3.45
C GLY A 185 -13.25 20.21 -4.55
N GLN A 186 -12.47 19.43 -5.32
CA GLN A 186 -13.02 18.53 -6.35
C GLN A 186 -13.75 17.33 -5.72
N VAL A 187 -13.31 16.92 -4.55
CA VAL A 187 -13.99 15.95 -3.68
C VAL A 187 -14.00 16.46 -2.25
N PHE A 188 -14.83 15.89 -1.41
CA PHE A 188 -14.85 16.18 0.03
C PHE A 188 -14.92 14.88 0.83
N GLU A 189 -14.42 14.93 2.06
CA GLU A 189 -14.50 13.82 3.01
C GLU A 189 -15.87 13.81 3.71
N ILE A 190 -16.45 12.61 3.83
CA ILE A 190 -17.63 12.36 4.66
C ILE A 190 -17.13 11.77 5.98
N LYS A 191 -17.43 12.46 7.09
CA LYS A 191 -17.14 11.94 8.43
C LYS A 191 -18.19 10.90 8.82
N VAL A 192 -17.76 9.67 9.01
CA VAL A 192 -18.65 8.55 9.38
C VAL A 192 -18.57 8.30 10.88
N LYS A 193 -19.72 8.13 11.54
CA LYS A 193 -19.82 7.84 12.98
C LYS A 193 -19.12 6.52 13.35
N GLU A 194 -19.33 5.51 12.54
CA GLU A 194 -18.74 4.18 12.71
C GLU A 194 -17.28 4.21 12.30
N LYS A 195 -16.39 4.06 13.26
CA LYS A 195 -14.96 4.17 13.03
C LYS A 195 -14.43 3.04 12.16
N LEU A 196 -13.83 3.38 11.02
CA LEU A 196 -13.11 2.43 10.18
C LEU A 196 -11.75 2.09 10.82
N PRO A 197 -11.41 0.79 10.96
CA PRO A 197 -10.11 0.40 11.52
C PRO A 197 -8.93 0.84 10.67
N GLU A 198 -7.80 1.15 11.32
CA GLU A 198 -6.53 1.39 10.64
C GLU A 198 -6.03 0.11 9.96
N ARG A 199 -5.26 0.30 8.90
CA ARG A 199 -4.61 -0.76 8.12
C ARG A 199 -3.09 -0.58 8.13
N ASN A 200 -2.37 -1.64 7.78
CA ASN A 200 -0.92 -1.65 7.80
C ASN A 200 -0.32 -1.73 6.40
N ILE A 201 0.79 -1.05 6.21
CA ILE A 201 1.73 -1.33 5.12
C ILE A 201 2.77 -2.28 5.66
N ILE A 202 2.96 -3.39 4.97
CA ILE A 202 3.75 -4.53 5.42
C ILE A 202 4.81 -4.84 4.38
N LEU A 203 6.05 -5.01 4.85
CA LEU A 203 7.15 -5.63 4.10
C LEU A 203 7.08 -7.15 4.29
N ILE A 204 7.17 -7.90 3.20
CA ILE A 204 7.26 -9.37 3.20
C ILE A 204 8.52 -9.78 2.44
N TYR A 205 9.25 -10.73 2.99
CA TYR A 205 10.46 -11.31 2.41
C TYR A 205 10.63 -12.77 2.81
N ASP A 206 11.43 -13.51 2.06
CA ASP A 206 11.74 -14.90 2.33
C ASP A 206 13.13 -15.01 3.00
N MET A 207 13.20 -15.71 4.12
CA MET A 207 14.46 -15.92 4.85
C MET A 207 15.37 -16.96 4.18
N GLU A 208 14.80 -17.87 3.41
CA GLU A 208 15.52 -18.99 2.78
C GLU A 208 15.94 -18.66 1.35
N TYR A 209 15.27 -17.68 0.70
CA TYR A 209 15.59 -17.30 -0.67
C TYR A 209 16.72 -16.27 -0.71
N PRO A 210 17.76 -16.46 -1.51
CA PRO A 210 18.86 -15.50 -1.60
C PRO A 210 18.37 -14.17 -2.17
N GLN A 211 18.50 -13.10 -1.40
CA GLN A 211 18.27 -11.74 -1.89
C GLN A 211 19.53 -11.15 -2.50
N SER A 212 19.39 -10.22 -3.44
CA SER A 212 20.51 -9.43 -3.93
C SER A 212 21.12 -8.57 -2.80
N ILE A 213 22.39 -8.17 -2.95
CA ILE A 213 23.04 -7.28 -1.99
C ILE A 213 22.31 -5.96 -1.90
N ALA A 214 21.85 -5.41 -3.02
CA ALA A 214 21.06 -4.17 -3.06
C ALA A 214 19.73 -4.32 -2.31
N ALA A 215 19.02 -5.45 -2.45
CA ALA A 215 17.78 -5.71 -1.73
C ALA A 215 18.01 -5.83 -0.22
N LYS A 216 19.09 -6.49 0.21
CA LYS A 216 19.44 -6.56 1.65
C LYS A 216 19.76 -5.19 2.23
N GLU A 217 20.49 -4.35 1.50
CA GLU A 217 20.80 -2.99 1.94
C GLU A 217 19.55 -2.10 1.99
N PHE A 218 18.66 -2.22 1.01
CA PHE A 218 17.37 -1.53 1.04
C PHE A 218 16.52 -1.96 2.25
N GLN A 219 16.47 -3.26 2.52
CA GLN A 219 15.77 -3.79 3.69
C GLN A 219 16.37 -3.26 5.01
N LYS A 220 17.69 -3.17 5.10
CA LYS A 220 18.39 -2.58 6.26
C LYS A 220 18.07 -1.10 6.41
N PHE A 221 18.11 -0.33 5.33
CA PHE A 221 17.72 1.09 5.29
C PHE A 221 16.30 1.29 5.83
N LEU A 222 15.34 0.46 5.41
CA LEU A 222 13.96 0.54 5.89
C LEU A 222 13.84 0.26 7.40
N LYS A 223 14.66 -0.62 7.96
CA LYS A 223 14.69 -0.91 9.40
C LYS A 223 15.24 0.25 10.24
N GLU A 224 16.27 0.93 9.74
CA GLU A 224 16.92 2.06 10.42
C GLU A 224 16.04 3.31 10.44
N LYS A 225 15.19 3.48 9.43
CA LYS A 225 14.27 4.62 9.31
C LYS A 225 13.15 4.64 10.37
N GLU A 226 12.88 3.51 11.00
CA GLU A 226 11.79 3.36 11.98
C GLU A 226 12.24 3.50 13.45
N MET A 227 13.53 3.62 13.70
CA MET A 227 14.11 3.90 15.02
C MET A 227 14.19 5.40 15.26
#